data_f94bddbdab8b9ed2fb5ed265aa599dbf
#
_entry.id   f94bddbdab8b9ed2fb5ed265aa599dbf
#
_cell.length_a   1.000
_cell.length_b   1.000
_cell.length_c   1.000
_cell.angle_alpha   90.00
_cell.angle_beta   90.00
_cell.angle_gamma   90.00
#
_symmetry.space_group_name_H-M   'P 1'
#
loop_
_entity.id
_entity.type
_entity.pdbx_description
1 polymer ?
#
loop_
_entity_poly.entity_id
_entity_poly.type
_entity_poly.pdbx_seq_one_letter_code
_entity_poly.pdbx_strand_id
1 'polypeptide(L)'
;RAVYSLEEAKELVRELGYPVMIRAAYTLGGKGGGVAHNEYELDEIVIKGIANSLTNQVLIEEYLGDWKQIEYEIMRDSDGNCVTVCNMENVLGMKVHTGDNIVVAPSQTITNREYHKLREIAIKAATACDIIGECNVQFSLDPNSEDYNVIEINARLSRSSALASKATGYPLAYLAAKVVLGKTLPELFNQVTGVTTACFEPSLDYI
;
A
#
# COMPACT_ATOMS: atom_id res chain seq x y z
N ARG A 1 -2.30 7.92 -16.50
CA ARG A 1 -2.31 7.47 -17.91
C ARG A 1 -0.90 7.49 -18.50
N ALA A 2 -0.62 6.59 -19.45
CA ALA A 2 0.63 6.56 -20.21
C ALA A 2 0.58 7.59 -21.36
N VAL A 3 1.66 8.34 -21.57
CA VAL A 3 1.84 9.31 -22.64
C VAL A 3 3.23 9.16 -23.26
N TYR A 4 3.36 9.52 -24.53
CA TYR A 4 4.57 9.31 -25.34
C TYR A 4 5.16 10.61 -25.89
N SER A 5 4.46 11.73 -25.69
CA SER A 5 4.90 13.06 -26.12
C SER A 5 4.57 14.13 -25.09
N LEU A 6 5.20 15.29 -25.23
CA LEU A 6 4.93 16.44 -24.37
C LEU A 6 3.52 17.00 -24.63
N GLU A 7 3.05 16.94 -25.85
CA GLU A 7 1.72 17.40 -26.26
C GLU A 7 0.63 16.57 -25.58
N GLU A 8 0.75 15.23 -25.63
CA GLU A 8 -0.17 14.32 -24.93
C GLU A 8 -0.14 14.57 -23.41
N ALA A 9 1.03 14.84 -22.84
CA ALA A 9 1.18 15.15 -21.44
C ALA A 9 0.42 16.43 -21.06
N LYS A 10 0.57 17.51 -21.85
CA LYS A 10 -0.14 18.78 -21.63
C LYS A 10 -1.66 18.64 -21.75
N GLU A 11 -2.14 17.85 -22.70
CA GLU A 11 -3.58 17.56 -22.81
C GLU A 11 -4.11 16.84 -21.58
N LEU A 12 -3.42 15.80 -21.13
CA LEU A 12 -3.83 15.06 -19.94
C LEU A 12 -3.84 15.92 -18.69
N VAL A 13 -2.83 16.76 -18.51
CA VAL A 13 -2.73 17.62 -17.31
C VAL A 13 -3.79 18.73 -17.30
N ARG A 14 -4.31 19.16 -18.46
CA ARG A 14 -5.48 20.06 -18.50
C ARG A 14 -6.74 19.41 -17.92
N GLU A 15 -6.86 18.08 -18.02
CA GLU A 15 -7.97 17.33 -17.42
C GLU A 15 -7.75 17.10 -15.92
N LEU A 16 -6.52 16.75 -15.52
CA LEU A 16 -6.17 16.39 -14.13
C LEU A 16 -5.98 17.61 -13.22
N GLY A 17 -5.43 18.70 -13.75
CA GLY A 17 -4.94 19.83 -12.94
C GLY A 17 -3.55 19.56 -12.33
N TYR A 18 -2.95 20.60 -11.77
CA TYR A 18 -1.70 20.51 -11.00
C TYR A 18 -1.97 20.42 -9.50
N PRO A 19 -1.06 19.80 -8.73
CA PRO A 19 0.15 19.11 -9.15
C PRO A 19 -0.11 17.70 -9.71
N VAL A 20 0.83 17.21 -10.55
CA VAL A 20 0.80 15.84 -11.09
C VAL A 20 2.11 15.11 -10.82
N MET A 21 2.03 13.79 -10.63
CA MET A 21 3.18 12.89 -10.54
C MET A 21 3.51 12.35 -11.93
N ILE A 22 4.78 12.42 -12.29
CA ILE A 22 5.31 11.89 -13.54
C ILE A 22 6.30 10.77 -13.22
N ARG A 23 6.13 9.63 -13.87
CA ARG A 23 7.04 8.47 -13.73
C ARG A 23 7.52 8.02 -15.09
N ALA A 24 8.83 7.96 -15.28
CA ALA A 24 9.40 7.36 -16.47
C ALA A 24 9.13 5.84 -16.44
N ALA A 25 8.54 5.31 -17.52
CA ALA A 25 8.23 3.90 -17.59
C ALA A 25 9.50 3.04 -17.71
N TYR A 26 9.51 1.89 -17.03
CA TYR A 26 10.61 0.90 -17.06
C TYR A 26 11.98 1.48 -16.65
N THR A 27 11.99 2.42 -15.70
CA THR A 27 13.23 2.92 -15.09
C THR A 27 13.43 2.36 -13.69
N LEU A 28 14.68 2.21 -13.29
CA LEU A 28 15.03 1.75 -11.95
C LEU A 28 15.22 2.95 -11.02
N GLY A 29 14.68 2.85 -9.77
CA GLY A 29 14.91 3.85 -8.72
C GLY A 29 14.27 5.21 -8.99
N GLY A 30 13.17 5.27 -9.77
CA GLY A 30 12.42 6.53 -10.01
C GLY A 30 13.16 7.55 -10.89
N LYS A 31 14.24 7.17 -11.57
CA LYS A 31 15.03 8.06 -12.41
C LYS A 31 14.18 8.62 -13.55
N GLY A 32 14.21 9.94 -13.71
CA GLY A 32 13.45 10.65 -14.76
C GLY A 32 11.98 10.90 -14.41
N GLY A 33 11.55 10.64 -13.16
CA GLY A 33 10.24 11.03 -12.63
C GLY A 33 10.33 12.23 -11.70
N GLY A 34 9.18 12.76 -11.31
CA GLY A 34 9.06 13.88 -10.37
C GLY A 34 7.63 14.40 -10.26
N VAL A 35 7.44 15.41 -9.41
CA VAL A 35 6.17 16.12 -9.26
C VAL A 35 6.25 17.43 -10.04
N ALA A 36 5.27 17.70 -10.88
CA ALA A 36 5.14 18.98 -11.57
C ALA A 36 4.01 19.81 -10.94
N HIS A 37 4.32 21.02 -10.51
CA HIS A 37 3.39 21.97 -9.92
C HIS A 37 2.89 23.02 -10.93
N ASN A 38 3.52 23.09 -12.10
CA ASN A 38 3.22 24.02 -13.18
C ASN A 38 3.71 23.49 -14.53
N GLU A 39 3.36 24.19 -15.62
CA GLU A 39 3.68 23.78 -16.98
C GLU A 39 5.20 23.71 -17.24
N TYR A 40 5.96 24.62 -16.68
CA TYR A 40 7.42 24.64 -16.86
C TYR A 40 8.07 23.37 -16.26
N GLU A 41 7.69 23.00 -15.03
CA GLU A 41 8.17 21.77 -14.39
C GLU A 41 7.68 20.52 -15.15
N LEU A 42 6.44 20.54 -15.67
CA LEU A 42 5.91 19.46 -16.50
C LEU A 42 6.80 19.23 -17.73
N ASP A 43 7.11 20.29 -18.47
CA ASP A 43 7.93 20.23 -19.69
C ASP A 43 9.31 19.62 -19.38
N GLU A 44 10.00 20.10 -18.33
CA GLU A 44 11.31 19.58 -17.95
C GLU A 44 11.26 18.09 -17.56
N ILE A 45 10.30 17.70 -16.72
CA ILE A 45 10.24 16.34 -16.19
C ILE A 45 9.80 15.35 -17.28
N VAL A 46 8.82 15.72 -18.11
CA VAL A 46 8.33 14.85 -19.19
C VAL A 46 9.42 14.60 -20.22
N ILE A 47 10.14 15.65 -20.66
CA ILE A 47 11.24 15.52 -21.63
C ILE A 47 12.33 14.60 -21.07
N LYS A 48 12.75 14.81 -19.83
CA LYS A 48 13.74 13.95 -19.14
C LYS A 48 13.22 12.53 -18.97
N GLY A 49 11.94 12.39 -18.61
CA GLY A 49 11.28 11.09 -18.42
C GLY A 49 11.24 10.25 -19.69
N ILE A 50 10.80 10.83 -20.79
CA ILE A 50 10.79 10.18 -22.11
C ILE A 50 12.20 9.77 -22.53
N ALA A 51 13.18 10.65 -22.38
CA ALA A 51 14.58 10.37 -22.75
C ALA A 51 15.22 9.26 -21.89
N ASN A 52 14.78 9.08 -20.65
CA ASN A 52 15.28 8.02 -19.74
C ASN A 52 14.50 6.71 -19.86
N SER A 53 13.29 6.74 -20.42
CA SER A 53 12.45 5.53 -20.58
C SER A 53 12.93 4.67 -21.77
N LEU A 54 13.05 3.38 -21.53
CA LEU A 54 13.40 2.41 -22.59
C LEU A 54 12.34 2.33 -23.69
N THR A 55 11.12 2.73 -23.41
CA THR A 55 9.96 2.68 -24.33
C THR A 55 9.49 4.07 -24.75
N ASN A 56 10.26 5.14 -24.45
CA ASN A 56 9.88 6.53 -24.68
C ASN A 56 8.50 6.88 -24.08
N GLN A 57 8.20 6.32 -22.90
CA GLN A 57 6.90 6.43 -22.26
C GLN A 57 7.06 7.02 -20.86
N VAL A 58 6.17 7.93 -20.49
CA VAL A 58 5.97 8.36 -19.10
C VAL A 58 4.53 8.11 -18.66
N LEU A 59 4.36 7.84 -17.38
CA LEU A 59 3.05 7.78 -16.72
C LEU A 59 2.80 9.12 -16.04
N ILE A 60 1.61 9.69 -16.25
CA ILE A 60 1.14 10.87 -15.52
C ILE A 60 -0.02 10.45 -14.65
N GLU A 61 0.09 10.78 -13.38
CA GLU A 61 -0.83 10.38 -12.32
C GLU A 61 -1.23 11.62 -11.50
N GLU A 62 -2.40 11.58 -10.89
CA GLU A 62 -2.79 12.55 -9.89
C GLU A 62 -1.80 12.52 -8.72
N TYR A 63 -1.45 13.71 -8.20
CA TYR A 63 -0.54 13.81 -7.07
C TYR A 63 -1.28 13.66 -5.75
N LEU A 64 -0.96 12.61 -5.02
CA LEU A 64 -1.57 12.27 -3.74
C LEU A 64 -0.64 12.55 -2.54
N GLY A 65 0.36 13.41 -2.70
CA GLY A 65 1.40 13.62 -1.67
C GLY A 65 0.87 14.08 -0.31
N ASP A 66 -0.25 14.78 -0.27
CA ASP A 66 -0.88 15.26 0.97
C ASP A 66 -1.86 14.26 1.58
N TRP A 67 -2.07 13.12 0.94
CA TRP A 67 -2.92 12.05 1.44
C TRP A 67 -2.21 11.22 2.50
N LYS A 68 -3.00 10.67 3.44
CA LYS A 68 -2.49 9.70 4.42
C LYS A 68 -2.11 8.40 3.71
N GLN A 69 -1.10 7.72 4.22
CA GLN A 69 -0.71 6.40 3.75
C GLN A 69 -0.98 5.37 4.84
N ILE A 70 -1.93 4.48 4.59
CA ILE A 70 -2.42 3.46 5.52
C ILE A 70 -2.11 2.08 4.96
N GLU A 71 -1.69 1.17 5.84
CA GLU A 71 -1.35 -0.21 5.47
C GLU A 71 -2.10 -1.21 6.34
N TYR A 72 -2.44 -2.35 5.75
CA TYR A 72 -2.98 -3.51 6.46
C TYR A 72 -2.16 -4.74 6.14
N GLU A 73 -1.73 -5.44 7.17
CA GLU A 73 -1.16 -6.79 7.06
C GLU A 73 -2.29 -7.81 7.20
N ILE A 74 -2.45 -8.62 6.17
CA ILE A 74 -3.53 -9.60 6.04
C ILE A 74 -2.92 -11.01 6.01
N MET A 75 -3.53 -11.94 6.74
CA MET A 75 -3.27 -13.36 6.63
C MET A 75 -4.53 -14.06 6.11
N ARG A 76 -4.43 -14.84 5.04
CA ARG A 76 -5.54 -15.59 4.46
C ARG A 76 -5.13 -17.03 4.13
N ASP A 77 -6.01 -18.00 4.43
CA ASP A 77 -5.77 -19.42 4.09
C ASP A 77 -6.57 -19.87 2.86
N SER A 78 -6.37 -21.14 2.47
CA SER A 78 -7.05 -21.75 1.31
C SER A 78 -8.55 -21.89 1.48
N ASP A 79 -9.05 -21.95 2.70
CA ASP A 79 -10.49 -22.07 3.00
C ASP A 79 -11.19 -20.70 3.03
N GLY A 80 -10.43 -19.63 2.81
CA GLY A 80 -10.91 -18.25 2.79
C GLY A 80 -11.02 -17.60 4.15
N ASN A 81 -10.54 -18.25 5.23
CA ASN A 81 -10.40 -17.56 6.52
C ASN A 81 -9.38 -16.43 6.38
N CYS A 82 -9.75 -15.23 6.81
CA CYS A 82 -8.96 -14.04 6.63
C CYS A 82 -8.88 -13.24 7.94
N VAL A 83 -7.67 -12.81 8.29
CA VAL A 83 -7.36 -12.08 9.53
C VAL A 83 -6.62 -10.81 9.18
N THR A 84 -7.04 -9.70 9.76
CA THR A 84 -6.28 -8.46 9.78
C THR A 84 -5.33 -8.50 10.97
N VAL A 85 -4.05 -8.67 10.71
CA VAL A 85 -3.04 -8.82 11.76
C VAL A 85 -2.65 -7.49 12.35
N CYS A 86 -2.47 -6.49 11.50
CA CYS A 86 -2.05 -5.17 11.92
C CYS A 86 -2.53 -4.10 10.93
N ASN A 87 -2.94 -2.98 11.47
CA ASN A 87 -3.16 -1.74 10.74
C ASN A 87 -2.03 -0.76 11.11
N MET A 88 -1.49 -0.06 10.13
CA MET A 88 -0.35 0.84 10.30
C MET A 88 -0.57 2.13 9.52
N GLU A 89 0.08 3.19 9.99
CA GLU A 89 0.08 4.50 9.34
C GLU A 89 1.50 4.98 9.12
N ASN A 90 1.76 5.51 7.93
CA ASN A 90 3.00 6.15 7.56
C ASN A 90 2.91 7.65 7.87
N VAL A 91 3.68 8.11 8.86
CA VAL A 91 3.57 9.45 9.46
C VAL A 91 3.76 10.60 8.46
N LEU A 92 4.63 10.41 7.47
CA LEU A 92 4.90 11.40 6.44
C LEU A 92 3.94 11.29 5.23
N GLY A 93 2.94 10.42 5.31
CA GLY A 93 1.95 10.21 4.25
C GLY A 93 2.57 9.76 2.92
N MET A 94 1.88 10.07 1.83
CA MET A 94 2.27 9.66 0.48
C MET A 94 3.50 10.39 -0.09
N LYS A 95 4.04 11.41 0.60
CA LYS A 95 5.22 12.18 0.16
C LYS A 95 6.50 11.36 0.16
N VAL A 96 6.57 10.36 1.02
CA VAL A 96 7.77 9.54 1.23
C VAL A 96 7.42 8.08 0.95
N HIS A 97 8.32 7.39 0.25
CA HIS A 97 8.15 5.96 0.00
C HIS A 97 8.04 5.19 1.33
N THR A 98 7.14 4.21 1.39
CA THR A 98 6.87 3.39 2.61
C THR A 98 8.13 2.87 3.27
N GLY A 99 9.14 2.51 2.47
CA GLY A 99 10.41 1.99 2.94
C GLY A 99 11.29 2.97 3.71
N ASP A 100 11.07 4.26 3.52
CA ASP A 100 11.85 5.35 4.10
C ASP A 100 11.01 6.21 5.06
N ASN A 101 9.76 5.78 5.31
CA ASN A 101 8.80 6.48 6.17
C ASN A 101 8.88 6.00 7.62
N ILE A 102 8.43 6.83 8.54
CA ILE A 102 8.19 6.44 9.93
C ILE A 102 6.80 5.79 9.98
N VAL A 103 6.74 4.57 10.48
CA VAL A 103 5.50 3.80 10.56
C VAL A 103 5.07 3.67 12.02
N VAL A 104 3.81 3.89 12.29
CA VAL A 104 3.19 3.71 13.60
C VAL A 104 2.09 2.65 13.53
N ALA A 105 2.02 1.79 14.53
CA ALA A 105 1.01 0.77 14.70
C ALA A 105 0.36 0.87 16.08
N PRO A 106 -0.96 0.92 16.17
CA PRO A 106 -1.94 1.06 15.10
C PRO A 106 -1.97 2.46 14.49
N SER A 107 -2.70 2.66 13.37
CA SER A 107 -2.94 3.99 12.79
C SER A 107 -3.53 4.95 13.82
N GLN A 108 -3.04 6.19 13.86
CA GLN A 108 -3.36 7.16 14.91
C GLN A 108 -4.35 8.24 14.46
N THR A 109 -4.43 8.52 13.16
CA THR A 109 -5.18 9.69 12.65
C THR A 109 -6.45 9.31 11.89
N ILE A 110 -6.75 8.02 11.76
CA ILE A 110 -7.98 7.55 11.10
C ILE A 110 -9.12 7.36 12.11
N THR A 111 -10.34 7.61 11.65
CA THR A 111 -11.55 7.35 12.42
C THR A 111 -11.88 5.86 12.46
N ASN A 112 -12.70 5.45 13.43
CA ASN A 112 -13.19 4.07 13.50
C ASN A 112 -13.94 3.64 12.20
N ARG A 113 -14.65 4.56 11.56
CA ARG A 113 -15.35 4.31 10.30
C ARG A 113 -14.36 4.05 9.16
N GLU A 114 -13.34 4.88 9.02
CA GLU A 114 -12.28 4.70 8.03
C GLU A 114 -11.51 3.40 8.28
N TYR A 115 -11.18 3.10 9.53
CA TYR A 115 -10.55 1.84 9.91
C TYR A 115 -11.33 0.63 9.41
N HIS A 116 -12.62 0.54 9.72
CA HIS A 116 -13.44 -0.60 9.31
C HIS A 116 -13.67 -0.65 7.80
N LYS A 117 -13.85 0.51 7.16
CA LYS A 117 -13.99 0.61 5.71
C LYS A 117 -12.74 0.07 4.99
N LEU A 118 -11.56 0.56 5.35
CA LEU A 118 -10.30 0.14 4.71
C LEU A 118 -9.98 -1.33 5.02
N ARG A 119 -10.27 -1.79 6.26
CA ARG A 119 -10.14 -3.20 6.65
C ARG A 119 -10.97 -4.12 5.75
N GLU A 120 -12.23 -3.79 5.54
CA GLU A 120 -13.12 -4.58 4.69
C GLU A 120 -12.61 -4.64 3.25
N ILE A 121 -12.10 -3.51 2.74
CA ILE A 121 -11.54 -3.43 1.39
C ILE A 121 -10.24 -4.24 1.29
N ALA A 122 -9.38 -4.19 2.29
CA ALA A 122 -8.15 -4.98 2.33
C ALA A 122 -8.45 -6.49 2.26
N ILE A 123 -9.45 -6.97 3.01
CA ILE A 123 -9.90 -8.36 2.96
C ILE A 123 -10.48 -8.71 1.59
N LYS A 124 -11.32 -7.84 1.01
CA LYS A 124 -11.88 -8.04 -0.34
C LYS A 124 -10.79 -8.09 -1.40
N ALA A 125 -9.79 -7.23 -1.31
CA ALA A 125 -8.67 -7.17 -2.23
C ALA A 125 -7.81 -8.44 -2.17
N ALA A 126 -7.46 -8.89 -0.97
CA ALA A 126 -6.74 -10.15 -0.77
C ALA A 126 -7.52 -11.37 -1.29
N THR A 127 -8.85 -11.36 -1.11
CA THR A 127 -9.74 -12.41 -1.61
C THR A 127 -9.86 -12.39 -3.13
N ALA A 128 -10.02 -11.22 -3.74
CA ALA A 128 -10.14 -11.07 -5.19
C ALA A 128 -8.85 -11.47 -5.94
N CYS A 129 -7.70 -11.32 -5.30
CA CYS A 129 -6.40 -11.77 -5.81
C CYS A 129 -6.08 -13.24 -5.47
N ASP A 130 -7.01 -13.95 -4.82
CA ASP A 130 -6.85 -15.35 -4.37
C ASP A 130 -5.55 -15.60 -3.61
N ILE A 131 -5.17 -14.66 -2.74
CA ILE A 131 -3.92 -14.75 -1.98
C ILE A 131 -4.05 -15.83 -0.91
N ILE A 132 -3.05 -16.72 -0.84
CA ILE A 132 -2.86 -17.70 0.23
C ILE A 132 -1.55 -17.38 0.94
N GLY A 133 -1.63 -17.12 2.23
CA GLY A 133 -0.51 -16.65 3.03
C GLY A 133 -0.69 -15.22 3.49
N GLU A 134 0.38 -14.47 3.53
CA GLU A 134 0.41 -13.09 3.98
C GLU A 134 0.44 -12.12 2.80
N CYS A 135 -0.22 -10.98 2.96
CA CYS A 135 -0.07 -9.84 2.07
C CYS A 135 -0.20 -8.50 2.80
N ASN A 136 0.50 -7.51 2.27
CA ASN A 136 0.37 -6.11 2.65
C ASN A 136 -0.51 -5.38 1.64
N VAL A 137 -1.54 -4.69 2.10
CA VAL A 137 -2.42 -3.85 1.28
C VAL A 137 -2.21 -2.39 1.66
N GLN A 138 -1.83 -1.57 0.69
CA GLN A 138 -1.52 -0.15 0.89
C GLN A 138 -2.61 0.74 0.31
N PHE A 139 -2.96 1.76 1.08
CA PHE A 139 -3.99 2.74 0.75
C PHE A 139 -3.44 4.16 0.81
N SER A 140 -3.92 5.02 -0.08
CA SER A 140 -3.98 6.46 0.17
C SER A 140 -5.39 6.81 0.65
N LEU A 141 -5.48 7.69 1.62
CA LEU A 141 -6.73 8.17 2.21
C LEU A 141 -6.70 9.69 2.25
N ASP A 142 -7.73 10.34 1.69
CA ASP A 142 -7.85 11.80 1.73
C ASP A 142 -8.03 12.26 3.19
N PRO A 143 -7.21 13.21 3.68
CA PRO A 143 -7.35 13.72 5.04
C PRO A 143 -8.64 14.51 5.29
N ASN A 144 -9.35 14.95 4.24
CA ASN A 144 -10.52 15.84 4.32
C ASN A 144 -11.84 15.15 3.94
N SER A 145 -11.78 13.95 3.40
CA SER A 145 -12.94 13.14 3.02
C SER A 145 -12.73 11.67 3.38
N GLU A 146 -13.64 10.81 2.96
CA GLU A 146 -13.47 9.36 3.07
C GLU A 146 -13.02 8.72 1.75
N ASP A 147 -12.54 9.53 0.80
CA ASP A 147 -12.04 9.03 -0.47
C ASP A 147 -10.70 8.34 -0.28
N TYR A 148 -10.53 7.22 -0.95
CA TYR A 148 -9.34 6.39 -0.83
C TYR A 148 -8.99 5.73 -2.17
N ASN A 149 -7.74 5.35 -2.31
CA ASN A 149 -7.29 4.47 -3.38
C ASN A 149 -6.57 3.26 -2.79
N VAL A 150 -6.71 2.12 -3.42
CA VAL A 150 -5.81 0.98 -3.20
C VAL A 150 -4.58 1.22 -4.07
N ILE A 151 -3.44 1.44 -3.44
CA ILE A 151 -2.19 1.78 -4.15
C ILE A 151 -1.55 0.51 -4.69
N GLU A 152 -1.37 -0.50 -3.82
CA GLU A 152 -0.79 -1.77 -4.22
C GLU A 152 -1.12 -2.88 -3.23
N ILE A 153 -0.99 -4.12 -3.69
CA ILE A 153 -1.07 -5.33 -2.89
C ILE A 153 0.25 -6.08 -3.06
N ASN A 154 0.95 -6.30 -1.97
CA ASN A 154 2.21 -7.01 -1.95
C ASN A 154 1.99 -8.41 -1.35
N ALA A 155 1.83 -9.43 -2.20
CA ALA A 155 1.59 -10.82 -1.81
C ALA A 155 2.89 -11.51 -1.36
N ARG A 156 3.55 -10.95 -0.37
CA ARG A 156 4.83 -11.43 0.19
C ARG A 156 5.10 -10.79 1.53
N LEU A 157 5.88 -11.45 2.34
CA LEU A 157 6.46 -10.87 3.56
C LEU A 157 7.36 -9.67 3.22
N SER A 158 7.32 -8.65 4.06
CA SER A 158 8.05 -7.40 3.89
C SER A 158 8.59 -6.87 5.23
N ARG A 159 9.16 -5.67 5.21
CA ARG A 159 9.58 -4.98 6.44
C ARG A 159 8.40 -4.66 7.35
N SER A 160 7.27 -4.28 6.77
CA SER A 160 6.03 -4.03 7.51
C SER A 160 5.49 -5.29 8.19
N SER A 161 5.62 -6.46 7.57
CA SER A 161 5.24 -7.74 8.18
C SER A 161 6.10 -8.07 9.41
N ALA A 162 7.39 -7.74 9.37
CA ALA A 162 8.29 -7.91 10.52
C ALA A 162 7.92 -6.94 11.67
N LEU A 163 7.59 -5.68 11.32
CA LEU A 163 7.09 -4.70 12.30
C LEU A 163 5.77 -5.17 12.90
N ALA A 164 4.81 -5.57 12.07
CA ALA A 164 3.52 -6.07 12.52
C ALA A 164 3.67 -7.28 13.45
N SER A 165 4.54 -8.23 13.13
CA SER A 165 4.83 -9.38 13.99
C SER A 165 5.38 -8.95 15.36
N LYS A 166 6.28 -7.96 15.38
CA LYS A 166 6.85 -7.43 16.61
C LYS A 166 5.81 -6.66 17.42
N ALA A 167 5.00 -5.86 16.76
CA ALA A 167 3.95 -5.05 17.38
C ALA A 167 2.86 -5.90 18.01
N THR A 168 2.41 -6.95 17.33
CA THR A 168 1.25 -7.76 17.71
C THR A 168 1.61 -9.02 18.49
N GLY A 169 2.86 -9.47 18.39
CA GLY A 169 3.26 -10.81 18.80
C GLY A 169 2.77 -11.93 17.87
N TYR A 170 1.96 -11.61 16.84
CA TYR A 170 1.44 -12.56 15.86
C TYR A 170 2.55 -12.94 14.86
N PRO A 171 3.03 -14.20 14.85
CA PRO A 171 4.23 -14.58 14.12
C PRO A 171 3.92 -14.78 12.62
N LEU A 172 3.77 -13.68 11.86
CA LEU A 172 3.33 -13.67 10.46
C LEU A 172 4.11 -14.64 9.58
N ALA A 173 5.45 -14.61 9.63
CA ALA A 173 6.28 -15.47 8.78
C ALA A 173 6.08 -16.95 9.08
N TYR A 174 5.97 -17.32 10.36
CA TYR A 174 5.73 -18.70 10.76
C TYR A 174 4.36 -19.20 10.31
N LEU A 175 3.32 -18.40 10.53
CA LEU A 175 1.97 -18.78 10.16
C LEU A 175 1.79 -18.80 8.63
N ALA A 176 2.35 -17.81 7.91
CA ALA A 176 2.35 -17.81 6.45
C ALA A 176 2.99 -19.09 5.87
N ALA A 177 4.14 -19.50 6.41
CA ALA A 177 4.76 -20.75 5.97
C ALA A 177 3.86 -21.97 6.20
N LYS A 178 3.16 -22.05 7.35
CA LYS A 178 2.23 -23.14 7.64
C LYS A 178 1.02 -23.13 6.70
N VAL A 179 0.46 -21.94 6.44
CA VAL A 179 -0.69 -21.75 5.55
C VAL A 179 -0.35 -22.14 4.12
N VAL A 180 0.81 -21.74 3.60
CA VAL A 180 1.28 -22.11 2.25
C VAL A 180 1.53 -23.62 2.14
N LEU A 181 1.87 -24.29 3.24
CA LEU A 181 2.01 -25.75 3.29
C LEU A 181 0.65 -26.48 3.48
N GLY A 182 -0.47 -25.78 3.35
CA GLY A 182 -1.81 -26.36 3.35
C GLY A 182 -2.48 -26.44 4.71
N LYS A 183 -1.98 -25.74 5.73
CA LYS A 183 -2.70 -25.58 7.02
C LYS A 183 -3.67 -24.43 6.95
N THR A 184 -4.84 -24.61 7.57
CA THR A 184 -5.82 -23.52 7.72
C THR A 184 -5.61 -22.79 9.04
N LEU A 185 -6.03 -21.51 9.09
CA LEU A 185 -5.90 -20.68 10.30
C LEU A 185 -6.60 -21.27 11.53
N PRO A 186 -7.80 -21.92 11.41
CA PRO A 186 -8.42 -22.62 12.54
C PRO A 186 -7.61 -23.80 13.09
N GLU A 187 -6.77 -24.45 12.28
CA GLU A 187 -5.90 -25.57 12.72
C GLU A 187 -4.64 -25.10 13.44
N LEU A 188 -4.31 -23.82 13.37
CA LEU A 188 -3.11 -23.23 13.94
C LEU A 188 -3.42 -22.52 15.26
N PHE A 189 -2.56 -22.70 16.27
CA PHE A 189 -2.70 -21.99 17.53
C PHE A 189 -2.22 -20.54 17.40
N ASN A 190 -2.96 -19.64 18.03
CA ASN A 190 -2.51 -18.27 18.24
C ASN A 190 -1.48 -18.27 19.39
N GLN A 191 -0.25 -17.95 19.06
CA GLN A 191 0.85 -17.97 20.04
C GLN A 191 0.78 -16.82 21.06
N VAL A 192 0.02 -15.76 20.77
CA VAL A 192 -0.18 -14.63 21.69
C VAL A 192 -1.13 -15.02 22.82
N THR A 193 -2.26 -15.61 22.47
CA THR A 193 -3.29 -15.98 23.46
C THR A 193 -3.02 -17.32 24.13
N GLY A 194 -2.33 -18.23 23.42
CA GLY A 194 -2.04 -19.60 23.87
C GLY A 194 -3.26 -20.54 23.91
N VAL A 195 -4.48 -20.02 23.70
CA VAL A 195 -5.74 -20.76 23.86
C VAL A 195 -6.70 -20.60 22.69
N THR A 196 -6.50 -19.62 21.80
CA THR A 196 -7.33 -19.41 20.61
C THR A 196 -6.65 -19.93 19.36
N THR A 197 -7.40 -19.94 18.24
CA THR A 197 -6.84 -20.23 16.93
C THR A 197 -6.14 -19.01 16.33
N ALA A 198 -5.40 -19.21 15.23
CA ALA A 198 -4.76 -18.12 14.49
C ALA A 198 -5.75 -17.16 13.81
N CYS A 199 -7.06 -17.47 13.83
CA CYS A 199 -8.13 -16.58 13.39
C CYS A 199 -8.44 -15.44 14.37
N PHE A 200 -7.89 -15.43 15.58
CA PHE A 200 -8.10 -14.37 16.56
C PHE A 200 -7.23 -13.15 16.18
N GLU A 201 -7.89 -12.05 15.80
CA GLU A 201 -7.18 -10.81 15.44
C GLU A 201 -6.50 -10.18 16.67
N PRO A 202 -5.22 -9.78 16.52
CA PRO A 202 -4.53 -9.11 17.62
C PRO A 202 -5.14 -7.76 17.97
N SER A 203 -5.05 -7.39 19.23
CA SER A 203 -5.37 -6.05 19.72
C SER A 203 -4.09 -5.35 20.15
N LEU A 204 -3.93 -4.09 19.72
CA LEU A 204 -2.74 -3.29 20.00
C LEU A 204 -3.08 -2.07 20.85
N ASP A 205 -2.19 -1.74 21.77
CA ASP A 205 -2.21 -0.43 22.40
C ASP A 205 -1.43 0.58 21.56
N TYR A 206 -0.10 0.49 21.56
CA TYR A 206 0.81 1.34 20.77
C TYR A 206 2.13 0.66 20.51
N ILE A 207 2.73 0.95 19.37
CA ILE A 207 4.16 0.76 19.10
C ILE A 207 4.67 1.79 18.11
#